data_05ea0b6999ca2f1205aac63ce7cfbf8c
#
_entry.id   05ea0b6999ca2f1205aac63ce7cfbf8c
#
_cell.length_a   1.000
_cell.length_b   1.000
_cell.length_c   1.000
_cell.angle_alpha   90.00
_cell.angle_beta   90.00
_cell.angle_gamma   90.00
#
_symmetry.space_group_name_H-M   'P 1'
#
loop_
_entity.id
_entity.type
_entity.pdbx_description
1 polymer ?
#
loop_
_entity_poly.entity_id
_entity_poly.type
_entity_poly.pdbx_seq_one_letter_code
_entity_poly.pdbx_strand_id
1 'polypeptide(L)'
;MKKLLLAAMIVALSAGLCFAASPEKKAQIAAKNWLEMIDNNDYAQSYDEAASFFKANINKCEWLQTCGSLRDMLGKAESRKLVSATRQEKMKDAPDGEYVILVYKTDFKRKAGAQEIVVPVLDKDGKWRISGYHVD
;
A
#
# COMPACT_ATOMS: atom_id res chain seq x y z
N MET A 1 19.37 -41.76 -53.95
CA MET A 1 18.45 -41.83 -52.76
C MET A 1 18.65 -40.58 -51.93
N LYS A 2 17.76 -39.65 -52.03
CA LYS A 2 17.77 -38.44 -51.21
C LYS A 2 17.02 -38.69 -49.91
N LYS A 3 17.68 -38.72 -48.75
CA LYS A 3 17.03 -38.80 -47.46
C LYS A 3 16.58 -37.41 -47.09
N LEU A 4 15.27 -37.16 -47.08
CA LEU A 4 14.69 -35.95 -46.48
C LEU A 4 14.73 -36.11 -44.97
N LEU A 5 15.54 -35.32 -44.32
CA LEU A 5 15.44 -35.13 -42.86
C LEU A 5 14.39 -34.05 -42.58
N LEU A 6 13.24 -34.51 -42.13
CA LEU A 6 12.21 -33.63 -41.61
C LEU A 6 12.64 -33.16 -40.21
N ALA A 7 13.16 -31.96 -40.11
CA ALA A 7 13.40 -31.33 -38.83
C ALA A 7 12.04 -30.88 -38.27
N ALA A 8 11.50 -31.61 -37.30
CA ALA A 8 10.35 -31.19 -36.55
C ALA A 8 10.75 -30.04 -35.60
N MET A 9 10.38 -28.85 -36.01
CA MET A 9 10.56 -27.66 -35.19
C MET A 9 9.48 -27.67 -34.07
N ILE A 10 9.86 -28.13 -32.88
CA ILE A 10 9.02 -28.03 -31.70
C ILE A 10 9.05 -26.58 -31.28
N VAL A 11 8.01 -25.83 -31.64
CA VAL A 11 7.73 -24.52 -31.06
C VAL A 11 7.19 -24.78 -29.64
N ALA A 12 8.08 -24.68 -28.67
CA ALA A 12 7.67 -24.66 -27.27
C ALA A 12 6.93 -23.32 -27.01
N LEU A 13 5.61 -23.39 -27.06
CA LEU A 13 4.76 -22.29 -26.63
C LEU A 13 4.88 -22.20 -25.10
N SER A 14 5.84 -21.45 -24.61
CA SER A 14 5.90 -21.08 -23.20
C SER A 14 4.72 -20.14 -22.94
N ALA A 15 3.60 -20.71 -22.57
CA ALA A 15 2.51 -19.95 -21.97
C ALA A 15 3.03 -19.41 -20.64
N GLY A 16 3.51 -18.19 -20.66
CA GLY A 16 3.85 -17.45 -19.44
C GLY A 16 2.57 -17.32 -18.62
N LEU A 17 2.47 -18.11 -17.55
CA LEU A 17 1.44 -17.94 -16.54
C LEU A 17 1.67 -16.58 -15.87
N CYS A 18 0.96 -15.56 -16.35
CA CYS A 18 0.89 -14.26 -15.70
C CYS A 18 0.02 -14.43 -14.45
N PHE A 19 0.65 -14.66 -13.30
CA PHE A 19 -0.07 -14.62 -12.02
C PHE A 19 -0.37 -13.16 -11.68
N ALA A 20 -1.66 -12.81 -11.66
CA ALA A 20 -2.09 -11.52 -11.15
C ALA A 20 -1.70 -11.42 -9.66
N ALA A 21 -1.19 -10.25 -9.24
CA ALA A 21 -0.88 -10.01 -7.83
C ALA A 21 -2.15 -10.14 -6.98
N SER A 22 -2.02 -10.74 -5.78
CA SER A 22 -3.11 -10.83 -4.81
C SER A 22 -3.58 -9.45 -4.34
N PRO A 23 -4.82 -9.31 -3.83
CA PRO A 23 -5.28 -8.05 -3.23
C PRO A 23 -4.35 -7.54 -2.16
N GLU A 24 -3.83 -8.42 -1.29
CA GLU A 24 -2.88 -8.06 -0.23
C GLU A 24 -1.58 -7.48 -0.81
N LYS A 25 -1.09 -8.06 -1.88
CA LYS A 25 0.12 -7.56 -2.55
C LYS A 25 -0.09 -6.20 -3.20
N LYS A 26 -1.23 -6.01 -3.87
CA LYS A 26 -1.60 -4.71 -4.45
C LYS A 26 -1.76 -3.64 -3.38
N ALA A 27 -2.40 -3.98 -2.27
CA ALA A 27 -2.55 -3.10 -1.11
C ALA A 27 -1.20 -2.72 -0.50
N GLN A 28 -0.27 -3.67 -0.38
CA GLN A 28 1.09 -3.41 0.11
C GLN A 28 1.86 -2.45 -0.81
N ILE A 29 1.74 -2.60 -2.12
CA ILE A 29 2.38 -1.70 -3.08
C ILE A 29 1.82 -0.28 -2.93
N ALA A 30 0.50 -0.14 -2.83
CA ALA A 30 -0.14 1.16 -2.62
C ALA A 30 0.31 1.82 -1.31
N ALA A 31 0.38 1.05 -0.22
CA ALA A 31 0.86 1.52 1.08
C ALA A 31 2.33 1.95 1.02
N LYS A 32 3.19 1.17 0.38
CA LYS A 32 4.60 1.52 0.22
C LYS A 32 4.78 2.86 -0.49
N ASN A 33 4.10 3.04 -1.62
CA ASN A 33 4.18 4.28 -2.39
C ASN A 33 3.66 5.48 -1.58
N TRP A 34 2.57 5.28 -0.85
CA TRP A 34 1.99 6.33 -0.01
C TRP A 34 2.90 6.69 1.18
N LEU A 35 3.48 5.69 1.85
CA LEU A 35 4.43 5.90 2.94
C LEU A 35 5.70 6.62 2.48
N GLU A 36 6.16 6.39 1.25
CA GLU A 36 7.28 7.14 0.66
C GLU A 36 6.97 8.63 0.55
N MET A 37 5.73 9.01 0.21
CA MET A 37 5.31 10.41 0.21
C MET A 37 5.40 11.00 1.62
N ILE A 38 4.90 10.30 2.63
CA ILE A 38 4.97 10.73 4.03
C ILE A 38 6.43 10.86 4.49
N ASP A 39 7.26 9.87 4.18
CA ASP A 39 8.67 9.85 4.58
C ASP A 39 9.47 11.01 3.92
N ASN A 40 9.05 11.46 2.74
CA ASN A 40 9.62 12.59 2.01
C ASN A 40 8.98 13.94 2.38
N ASN A 41 8.10 13.98 3.36
CA ASN A 41 7.33 15.16 3.78
C ASN A 41 6.37 15.70 2.70
N ASP A 42 6.01 14.88 1.69
CA ASP A 42 5.03 15.20 0.66
C ASP A 42 3.60 14.92 1.16
N TYR A 43 3.23 15.57 2.27
CA TYR A 43 1.92 15.35 2.92
C TYR A 43 0.76 15.81 2.04
N ALA A 44 0.95 16.85 1.26
CA ALA A 44 -0.07 17.35 0.32
C ALA A 44 -0.41 16.29 -0.73
N GLN A 45 0.60 15.69 -1.34
CA GLN A 45 0.41 14.63 -2.33
C GLN A 45 -0.20 13.37 -1.69
N SER A 46 0.23 13.00 -0.48
CA SER A 46 -0.35 11.87 0.24
C SER A 46 -1.85 12.03 0.48
N TYR A 47 -2.30 13.26 0.74
CA TYR A 47 -3.73 13.56 0.84
C TYR A 47 -4.44 13.43 -0.51
N ASP A 48 -3.89 14.01 -1.55
CA ASP A 48 -4.51 14.00 -2.88
C ASP A 48 -4.68 12.58 -3.43
N GLU A 49 -3.75 11.70 -3.11
CA GLU A 49 -3.76 10.29 -3.52
C GLU A 49 -4.45 9.34 -2.51
N ALA A 50 -4.93 9.86 -1.40
CA ALA A 50 -5.66 9.06 -0.41
C ALA A 50 -7.04 8.65 -0.93
N ALA A 51 -7.64 7.65 -0.29
CA ALA A 51 -8.96 7.14 -0.64
C ALA A 51 -10.06 8.19 -0.43
N SER A 52 -11.14 8.05 -1.18
CA SER A 52 -12.32 8.90 -1.07
C SER A 52 -12.83 8.99 0.37
N PHE A 53 -12.86 7.86 1.08
CA PHE A 53 -13.27 7.79 2.48
C PHE A 53 -12.35 8.60 3.39
N PHE A 54 -11.04 8.54 3.19
CA PHE A 54 -10.07 9.33 3.94
C PHE A 54 -10.35 10.84 3.78
N LYS A 55 -10.51 11.28 2.54
CA LYS A 55 -10.77 12.70 2.21
C LYS A 55 -12.15 13.18 2.66
N ALA A 56 -13.12 12.28 2.84
CA ALA A 56 -14.42 12.60 3.39
C ALA A 56 -14.39 12.85 4.91
N ASN A 57 -13.40 12.30 5.62
CA ASN A 57 -13.32 12.37 7.08
C ASN A 57 -12.33 13.39 7.63
N ILE A 58 -11.40 13.85 6.82
CA ILE A 58 -10.42 14.88 7.19
C ILE A 58 -10.18 15.79 6.00
N ASN A 59 -10.11 17.10 6.23
CA ASN A 59 -9.75 18.00 5.16
C ASN A 59 -8.22 18.11 4.98
N LYS A 60 -7.80 18.64 3.85
CA LYS A 60 -6.38 18.70 3.49
C LYS A 60 -5.54 19.49 4.50
N CYS A 61 -6.04 20.64 4.96
CA CYS A 61 -5.34 21.47 5.93
C CYS A 61 -5.12 20.75 7.26
N GLU A 62 -6.15 20.08 7.76
CA GLU A 62 -6.05 19.26 8.98
C GLU A 62 -5.07 18.11 8.81
N TRP A 63 -5.08 17.45 7.67
CA TRP A 63 -4.13 16.36 7.39
C TRP A 63 -2.68 16.86 7.37
N LEU A 64 -2.40 17.95 6.66
CA LEU A 64 -1.06 18.54 6.62
C LEU A 64 -0.56 18.85 8.02
N GLN A 65 -1.39 19.43 8.85
CA GLN A 65 -1.05 19.81 10.23
C GLN A 65 -0.86 18.56 11.11
N THR A 66 -1.79 17.63 11.08
CA THR A 66 -1.77 16.41 11.91
C THR A 66 -0.59 15.52 11.54
N CYS A 67 -0.40 15.25 10.25
CA CYS A 67 0.70 14.42 9.79
C CYS A 67 2.06 15.07 10.02
N GLY A 68 2.18 16.36 9.75
CA GLY A 68 3.40 17.13 10.01
C GLY A 68 3.80 17.08 11.46
N SER A 69 2.87 17.34 12.39
CA SER A 69 3.11 17.29 13.82
C SER A 69 3.51 15.91 14.31
N LEU A 70 2.82 14.87 13.81
CA LEU A 70 3.14 13.47 14.15
C LEU A 70 4.57 13.12 13.73
N ARG A 71 4.93 13.45 12.49
CA ARG A 71 6.26 13.11 11.95
C ARG A 71 7.37 13.95 12.59
N ASP A 72 7.10 15.17 12.99
CA ASP A 72 8.05 15.98 13.77
C ASP A 72 8.34 15.34 15.14
N MET A 73 7.32 14.77 15.80
CA MET A 73 7.51 14.05 17.07
C MET A 73 8.29 12.75 16.89
N LEU A 74 8.00 11.99 15.84
CA LEU A 74 8.62 10.68 15.60
C LEU A 74 10.01 10.80 14.99
N GLY A 75 10.25 11.82 14.20
CA GLY A 75 11.45 11.96 13.37
C GLY A 75 11.43 11.06 12.16
N LYS A 76 12.55 10.98 11.47
CA LYS A 76 12.69 10.19 10.25
C LYS A 76 12.47 8.71 10.51
N ALA A 77 11.75 8.02 9.60
CA ALA A 77 11.68 6.57 9.58
C ALA A 77 13.03 6.01 9.11
N GLU A 78 13.67 5.21 9.96
CA GLU A 78 14.98 4.62 9.69
C GLU A 78 14.87 3.19 9.17
N SER A 79 13.88 2.43 9.64
CA SER A 79 13.58 1.07 9.16
C SER A 79 12.10 0.77 9.31
N ARG A 80 11.58 -0.05 8.42
CA ARG A 80 10.17 -0.46 8.43
C ARG A 80 10.06 -1.92 8.00
N LYS A 81 9.36 -2.72 8.79
CA LYS A 81 9.14 -4.15 8.52
C LYS A 81 7.66 -4.46 8.60
N LEU A 82 7.12 -5.10 7.55
CA LEU A 82 5.76 -5.60 7.56
C LEU A 82 5.63 -6.78 8.53
N VAL A 83 4.70 -6.68 9.47
CA VAL A 83 4.40 -7.73 10.46
C VAL A 83 3.21 -8.55 10.02
N SER A 84 2.14 -7.92 9.54
CA SER A 84 0.93 -8.61 9.10
C SER A 84 0.16 -7.84 8.03
N ALA A 85 -0.59 -8.59 7.22
CA ALA A 85 -1.51 -8.08 6.22
C ALA A 85 -2.82 -8.88 6.34
N THR A 86 -3.91 -8.24 6.73
CA THR A 86 -5.19 -8.90 7.00
C THR A 86 -6.30 -8.27 6.15
N ARG A 87 -6.98 -9.09 5.36
CA ARG A 87 -8.15 -8.65 4.59
C ARG A 87 -9.37 -8.51 5.49
N GLN A 88 -10.14 -7.45 5.25
CA GLN A 88 -11.43 -7.23 5.90
C GLN A 88 -12.41 -6.62 4.90
N GLU A 89 -13.67 -7.05 4.96
CA GLU A 89 -14.76 -6.50 4.14
C GLU A 89 -15.56 -5.45 4.90
N LYS A 90 -15.53 -5.51 6.23
CA LYS A 90 -16.25 -4.60 7.12
C LYS A 90 -15.30 -4.00 8.15
N MET A 91 -15.31 -2.68 8.23
CA MET A 91 -14.57 -1.91 9.21
C MET A 91 -15.55 -1.07 10.03
N LYS A 92 -15.26 -0.90 11.32
CA LYS A 92 -16.07 -0.04 12.18
C LYS A 92 -16.07 1.40 11.67
N ASP A 93 -17.24 2.00 11.59
CA ASP A 93 -17.45 3.40 11.17
C ASP A 93 -16.94 3.72 9.74
N ALA A 94 -16.90 2.71 8.86
CA ALA A 94 -16.47 2.84 7.48
C ALA A 94 -17.45 2.13 6.54
N PRO A 95 -17.50 2.52 5.25
CA PRO A 95 -18.29 1.80 4.24
C PRO A 95 -17.82 0.35 4.09
N ASP A 96 -18.73 -0.56 3.74
CA ASP A 96 -18.35 -1.90 3.33
C ASP A 96 -17.48 -1.83 2.08
N GLY A 97 -16.49 -2.70 1.98
CA GLY A 97 -15.55 -2.73 0.86
C GLY A 97 -14.43 -3.73 1.07
N GLU A 98 -13.43 -3.67 0.21
CA GLU A 98 -12.23 -4.49 0.36
C GLU A 98 -11.13 -3.67 1.02
N TYR A 99 -10.81 -4.02 2.26
CA TYR A 99 -9.74 -3.39 3.06
C TYR A 99 -8.63 -4.39 3.31
N VAL A 100 -7.41 -3.89 3.42
CA VAL A 100 -6.28 -4.66 3.95
C VAL A 100 -5.67 -3.87 5.10
N ILE A 101 -5.61 -4.48 6.27
CA ILE A 101 -4.94 -3.87 7.43
C ILE A 101 -3.49 -4.30 7.40
N LEU A 102 -2.60 -3.34 7.17
CA LEU A 102 -1.15 -3.56 7.18
C LEU A 102 -0.58 -3.04 8.48
N VAL A 103 0.12 -3.92 9.18
CA VAL A 103 0.82 -3.58 10.43
C VAL A 103 2.31 -3.66 10.17
N TYR A 104 2.99 -2.55 10.41
CA TYR A 104 4.45 -2.46 10.31
C TYR A 104 5.06 -2.24 11.69
N LYS A 105 6.24 -2.80 11.91
CA LYS A 105 7.13 -2.37 12.97
C LYS A 105 8.15 -1.41 12.37
N THR A 106 8.13 -0.16 12.86
CA THR A 106 8.91 0.92 12.30
C THR A 106 9.79 1.55 13.37
N ASP A 107 11.07 1.69 13.07
CA ASP A 107 11.99 2.45 13.90
C ASP A 107 12.08 3.87 13.35
N PHE A 108 11.52 4.81 14.10
CA PHE A 108 11.69 6.23 13.85
C PHE A 108 12.87 6.74 14.67
N LYS A 109 13.50 7.81 14.21
CA LYS A 109 14.67 8.38 14.89
C LYS A 109 14.44 8.64 16.38
N ARG A 110 13.21 9.07 16.78
CA ARG A 110 12.83 9.37 18.15
C ARG A 110 11.92 8.33 18.80
N LYS A 111 11.53 7.30 18.07
CA LYS A 111 10.70 6.21 18.61
C LYS A 111 11.03 4.91 17.89
N ALA A 112 11.78 4.04 18.58
CA ALA A 112 12.06 2.70 18.09
C ALA A 112 10.87 1.74 18.34
N GLY A 113 10.67 0.79 17.43
CA GLY A 113 9.69 -0.27 17.59
C GLY A 113 8.24 0.20 17.59
N ALA A 114 7.95 1.33 16.94
CA ALA A 114 6.57 1.82 16.80
C ALA A 114 5.73 0.87 15.96
N GLN A 115 4.46 0.73 16.32
CA GLN A 115 3.48 0.04 15.51
C GLN A 115 2.85 1.05 14.54
N GLU A 116 3.12 0.88 13.25
CA GLU A 116 2.58 1.73 12.20
C GLU A 116 1.53 0.96 11.42
N ILE A 117 0.29 1.45 11.43
CA ILE A 117 -0.86 0.81 10.82
C ILE A 117 -1.28 1.62 9.59
N VAL A 118 -1.35 0.96 8.45
CA VAL A 118 -1.82 1.55 7.19
C VAL A 118 -2.96 0.69 6.66
N VAL A 119 -4.06 1.33 6.27
CA VAL A 119 -5.25 0.62 5.80
C VAL A 119 -5.59 1.02 4.37
N PRO A 120 -5.04 0.32 3.37
CA PRO A 120 -5.51 0.44 2.00
C PRO A 120 -6.94 -0.09 1.82
N VAL A 121 -7.67 0.54 0.92
CA VAL A 121 -9.00 0.13 0.47
C VAL A 121 -9.03 0.11 -1.07
N LEU A 122 -9.76 -0.83 -1.64
CA LEU A 122 -10.07 -0.78 -3.06
C LEU A 122 -11.13 0.29 -3.29
N ASP A 123 -10.72 1.42 -3.85
CA ASP A 123 -11.62 2.56 -4.09
C ASP A 123 -12.52 2.33 -5.31
N LYS A 124 -13.51 3.18 -5.48
CA LYS A 124 -14.56 3.07 -6.52
C LYS A 124 -14.00 3.04 -7.95
N ASP A 125 -12.83 3.64 -8.17
CA ASP A 125 -12.14 3.63 -9.47
C ASP A 125 -11.33 2.36 -9.73
N GLY A 126 -11.37 1.38 -8.84
CA GLY A 126 -10.62 0.12 -8.94
C GLY A 126 -9.16 0.23 -8.51
N LYS A 127 -8.74 1.34 -7.92
CA LYS A 127 -7.39 1.55 -7.41
C LYS A 127 -7.33 1.36 -5.91
N TRP A 128 -6.25 0.77 -5.42
CA TRP A 128 -5.95 0.68 -4.00
C TRP A 128 -5.42 2.03 -3.51
N ARG A 129 -6.08 2.58 -2.49
CA ARG A 129 -5.75 3.88 -1.89
C ARG A 129 -5.80 3.80 -0.38
N ILE A 130 -5.10 4.65 0.30
CA ILE A 130 -5.03 4.63 1.76
C ILE A 130 -6.26 5.29 2.36
N SER A 131 -6.98 4.54 3.20
CA SER A 131 -8.17 4.99 3.93
C SER A 131 -7.91 5.29 5.41
N GLY A 132 -6.80 4.85 5.97
CA GLY A 132 -6.43 5.06 7.36
C GLY A 132 -4.93 4.95 7.61
N TYR A 133 -4.45 5.71 8.59
CA TYR A 133 -3.06 5.73 9.03
C TYR A 133 -2.99 6.01 10.54
N HIS A 134 -2.24 5.20 11.26
CA HIS A 134 -2.08 5.34 12.70
C HIS A 134 -0.70 4.87 13.15
N VAL A 135 -0.16 5.51 14.16
CA VAL A 135 1.12 5.12 14.80
C VAL A 135 0.94 5.09 16.33
N ASP A 136 1.29 3.94 16.93
CA ASP A 136 1.33 3.71 18.38
C ASP A 136 2.78 3.65 18.91
#